data_ad7fb5c09ad822b237102c9bcd433cf0
#
_entry.id   ad7fb5c09ad822b237102c9bcd433cf0
#
_cell.length_a   1.000
_cell.length_b   1.000
_cell.length_c   1.000
_cell.angle_alpha   90.00
_cell.angle_beta   90.00
_cell.angle_gamma   90.00
#
_symmetry.space_group_name_H-M   'P 1'
#
loop_
_entity.id
_entity.type
_entity.pdbx_description
1 polymer ?
#
loop_
_entity_poly.entity_id
_entity_poly.type
_entity_poly.pdbx_seq_one_letter_code
_entity_poly.pdbx_strand_id
1 'polypeptide(L)'
;MAISAYVGLPGHGKSYEVVKSVIIPAIASGRRVVSNIYGLNKQLIEEYCLSKDKKLSPDNLGELVVVDNDLCLGVDFYPYKNAIDNNIETFCKAGDLIIIDEVWRFFPKKEKINDNHFSFLSEHRHFTDSNGISCDFVILNQDLTNLQKELVERIETTFKMTKLVAAGLKNRYRVDVFSGNKCWKTAKTASYQEKYDKAIFPLYKSYETDNGRELVTDKRQNALNKSSIKYFAVFALLIVGFSLYKLIRFFTPPEQNAPKVEQTLSENKEVEAIPLNNQPQLQMTSPLSTQWRITGELQKSGKAFVILADNQGNLRLEPRSNFNFTGRMLEGLIDNQRVNYYSGVKQ
;
A
#
# COMPACT_ATOMS: atom_id res chain seq x y z
N MET A 1 -4.54 5.99 -28.22
CA MET A 1 -4.52 6.70 -26.93
C MET A 1 -4.80 8.16 -27.16
N ALA A 2 -5.06 8.87 -26.10
CA ALA A 2 -5.57 10.20 -26.07
C ALA A 2 -4.54 11.15 -25.48
N ILE A 3 -4.95 12.37 -25.18
CA ILE A 3 -4.11 13.32 -24.46
C ILE A 3 -3.99 12.90 -23.00
N SER A 4 -2.76 12.66 -22.54
CA SER A 4 -2.46 12.26 -21.15
C SER A 4 -1.59 13.32 -20.47
N ALA A 5 -1.94 13.66 -19.22
CA ALA A 5 -1.23 14.67 -18.44
C ALA A 5 -0.49 14.06 -17.26
N TYR A 6 0.79 14.36 -17.09
CA TYR A 6 1.60 14.03 -15.93
C TYR A 6 1.83 15.30 -15.10
N VAL A 7 1.19 15.36 -13.91
CA VAL A 7 1.21 16.54 -13.06
C VAL A 7 1.85 16.27 -11.70
N GLY A 8 2.39 17.31 -11.08
CA GLY A 8 3.01 17.24 -9.76
C GLY A 8 4.07 18.33 -9.58
N LEU A 9 4.42 18.60 -8.34
CA LEU A 9 5.39 19.63 -8.00
C LEU A 9 6.78 19.30 -8.60
N PRO A 10 7.68 20.30 -8.75
CA PRO A 10 9.06 20.05 -9.12
C PRO A 10 9.70 18.97 -8.25
N GLY A 11 10.53 18.11 -8.83
CA GLY A 11 11.18 17.01 -8.12
C GLY A 11 10.26 15.83 -7.71
N HIS A 12 8.98 15.83 -8.09
CA HIS A 12 8.06 14.73 -7.80
C HIS A 12 8.18 13.54 -8.78
N GLY A 13 9.07 13.59 -9.76
CA GLY A 13 9.37 12.46 -10.63
C GLY A 13 8.51 12.36 -11.87
N LYS A 14 7.92 13.47 -12.38
CA LYS A 14 7.14 13.50 -13.64
C LYS A 14 7.95 12.96 -14.81
N SER A 15 9.08 13.60 -15.12
CA SER A 15 9.93 13.21 -16.24
C SER A 15 10.51 11.79 -16.06
N TYR A 16 10.85 11.39 -14.80
CA TYR A 16 11.24 10.02 -14.48
C TYR A 16 10.18 9.01 -14.91
N GLU A 17 8.93 9.25 -14.49
CA GLU A 17 7.82 8.33 -14.77
C GLU A 17 7.55 8.25 -16.27
N VAL A 18 7.56 9.39 -16.97
CA VAL A 18 7.34 9.42 -18.42
C VAL A 18 8.46 8.70 -19.18
N VAL A 19 9.73 8.86 -18.77
CA VAL A 19 10.83 8.10 -19.37
C VAL A 19 10.63 6.60 -19.13
N LYS A 20 10.35 6.18 -17.89
CA LYS A 20 10.19 4.77 -17.50
C LYS A 20 8.98 4.11 -18.14
N SER A 21 7.81 4.78 -18.07
CA SER A 21 6.52 4.14 -18.35
C SER A 21 5.93 4.51 -19.71
N VAL A 22 6.52 5.50 -20.41
CA VAL A 22 6.02 5.97 -21.71
C VAL A 22 7.10 5.86 -22.78
N ILE A 23 8.26 6.53 -22.61
CA ILE A 23 9.29 6.58 -23.65
C ILE A 23 9.91 5.21 -23.89
N ILE A 24 10.41 4.54 -22.84
CA ILE A 24 11.07 3.24 -22.98
C ILE A 24 10.15 2.20 -23.64
N PRO A 25 8.90 2.01 -23.20
CA PRO A 25 8.00 1.06 -23.86
C PRO A 25 7.68 1.44 -25.32
N ALA A 26 7.54 2.72 -25.61
CA ALA A 26 7.26 3.19 -26.98
C ALA A 26 8.45 2.90 -27.92
N ILE A 27 9.67 3.21 -27.49
CA ILE A 27 10.89 2.90 -28.26
C ILE A 27 11.04 1.38 -28.44
N ALA A 28 10.82 0.59 -27.39
CA ALA A 28 10.87 -0.87 -27.45
C ALA A 28 9.81 -1.47 -28.40
N SER A 29 8.68 -0.79 -28.61
CA SER A 29 7.64 -1.20 -29.56
C SER A 29 7.82 -0.70 -30.99
N GLY A 30 8.93 -0.05 -31.30
CA GLY A 30 9.24 0.46 -32.64
C GLY A 30 8.60 1.82 -32.97
N ARG A 31 8.03 2.51 -31.97
CA ARG A 31 7.33 3.78 -32.18
C ARG A 31 8.26 4.97 -32.19
N ARG A 32 8.04 5.92 -33.13
CA ARG A 32 8.74 7.20 -33.13
C ARG A 32 8.24 8.10 -32.02
N VAL A 33 9.16 8.62 -31.19
CA VAL A 33 8.91 9.48 -30.03
C VAL A 33 9.58 10.83 -30.23
N VAL A 34 8.82 11.92 -30.12
CA VAL A 34 9.30 13.29 -30.18
C VAL A 34 9.15 13.94 -28.81
N SER A 35 10.23 14.47 -28.23
CA SER A 35 10.18 15.04 -26.89
C SER A 35 11.18 16.17 -26.67
N ASN A 36 10.76 17.18 -25.88
CA ASN A 36 11.61 18.27 -25.39
C ASN A 36 12.11 18.02 -23.93
N ILE A 37 11.92 16.82 -23.37
CA ILE A 37 12.47 16.50 -22.04
C ILE A 37 13.99 16.68 -22.08
N TYR A 38 14.49 17.50 -21.17
CA TYR A 38 15.89 17.89 -21.16
C TYR A 38 16.82 16.68 -20.91
N GLY A 39 17.89 16.62 -21.73
CA GLY A 39 18.98 15.67 -21.55
C GLY A 39 18.61 14.21 -21.77
N LEU A 40 17.52 13.91 -22.51
CA LEU A 40 17.25 12.56 -23.00
C LEU A 40 18.45 12.06 -23.83
N ASN A 41 18.92 10.86 -23.51
CA ASN A 41 20.03 10.23 -24.22
C ASN A 41 19.52 9.03 -25.03
N LYS A 42 19.43 9.24 -26.34
CA LYS A 42 18.94 8.22 -27.28
C LYS A 42 19.73 6.93 -27.17
N GLN A 43 21.05 6.97 -27.19
CA GLN A 43 21.89 5.78 -27.15
C GLN A 43 21.69 4.98 -25.87
N LEU A 44 21.68 5.63 -24.70
CA LEU A 44 21.46 4.95 -23.42
C LEU A 44 20.05 4.34 -23.29
N ILE A 45 19.03 4.97 -23.90
CA ILE A 45 17.67 4.43 -23.92
C ILE A 45 17.61 3.19 -24.81
N GLU A 46 18.22 3.22 -26.00
CA GLU A 46 18.31 2.07 -26.90
C GLU A 46 19.05 0.90 -26.24
N GLU A 47 20.22 1.15 -25.65
CA GLU A 47 21.01 0.16 -24.89
C GLU A 47 20.18 -0.43 -23.72
N TYR A 48 19.44 0.42 -23.00
CA TYR A 48 18.57 -0.02 -21.92
C TYR A 48 17.46 -0.95 -22.44
N CYS A 49 16.77 -0.60 -23.53
CA CYS A 49 15.74 -1.45 -24.14
C CYS A 49 16.30 -2.82 -24.53
N LEU A 50 17.42 -2.84 -25.25
CA LEU A 50 18.08 -4.08 -25.67
C LEU A 50 18.56 -4.94 -24.48
N SER A 51 18.98 -4.30 -23.38
CA SER A 51 19.40 -5.02 -22.16
C SER A 51 18.24 -5.70 -21.43
N LYS A 52 17.04 -5.15 -21.55
CA LYS A 52 15.83 -5.65 -20.85
C LYS A 52 15.11 -6.77 -21.60
N ASP A 53 15.08 -6.70 -22.91
CA ASP A 53 14.44 -7.72 -23.75
C ASP A 53 15.41 -8.21 -24.84
N LYS A 54 15.88 -9.43 -24.66
CA LYS A 54 16.81 -10.11 -25.62
C LYS A 54 16.19 -10.42 -26.99
N LYS A 55 14.89 -10.25 -27.14
CA LYS A 55 14.18 -10.44 -28.42
C LYS A 55 14.22 -9.19 -29.31
N LEU A 56 14.55 -8.04 -28.71
CA LEU A 56 14.68 -6.80 -29.44
C LEU A 56 16.00 -6.77 -30.20
N SER A 57 15.93 -6.27 -31.44
CA SER A 57 17.12 -5.91 -32.26
C SER A 57 17.16 -4.39 -32.45
N PRO A 58 18.32 -3.81 -32.69
CA PRO A 58 18.43 -2.36 -33.00
C PRO A 58 17.51 -1.89 -34.13
N ASP A 59 17.29 -2.74 -35.13
CA ASP A 59 16.46 -2.40 -36.31
C ASP A 59 14.97 -2.33 -36.00
N ASN A 60 14.54 -2.94 -34.86
CA ASN A 60 13.13 -2.95 -34.43
C ASN A 60 12.81 -1.88 -33.39
N LEU A 61 13.81 -1.11 -32.96
CA LEU A 61 13.58 -0.01 -32.03
C LEU A 61 12.96 1.20 -32.72
N GLY A 62 12.10 1.89 -31.99
CA GLY A 62 11.56 3.18 -32.39
C GLY A 62 12.61 4.28 -32.39
N GLU A 63 12.34 5.34 -33.11
CA GLU A 63 13.19 6.51 -33.17
C GLU A 63 12.90 7.49 -32.04
N LEU A 64 13.93 7.90 -31.29
CA LEU A 64 13.82 9.01 -30.32
C LEU A 64 14.34 10.29 -30.96
N VAL A 65 13.48 11.30 -31.11
CA VAL A 65 13.78 12.63 -31.60
C VAL A 65 13.70 13.62 -30.45
N VAL A 66 14.84 14.15 -30.03
CA VAL A 66 14.91 15.16 -28.95
C VAL A 66 14.88 16.54 -29.60
N VAL A 67 13.99 17.40 -29.15
CA VAL A 67 13.76 18.74 -29.68
C VAL A 67 13.97 19.81 -28.63
N ASP A 68 14.27 21.03 -29.05
CA ASP A 68 14.29 22.20 -28.19
C ASP A 68 12.89 22.85 -28.05
N ASN A 69 12.79 23.80 -27.15
CA ASN A 69 11.51 24.49 -26.90
C ASN A 69 11.12 25.42 -28.07
N ASP A 70 12.09 26.00 -28.75
CA ASP A 70 11.82 26.96 -29.84
C ASP A 70 11.19 26.24 -31.04
N LEU A 71 11.66 25.03 -31.33
CA LEU A 71 11.07 24.20 -32.38
C LEU A 71 9.61 23.83 -32.06
N CYS A 72 9.31 23.51 -30.77
CA CYS A 72 7.94 23.18 -30.35
C CYS A 72 6.93 24.34 -30.48
N LEU A 73 7.40 25.59 -30.56
CA LEU A 73 6.57 26.77 -30.81
C LEU A 73 6.22 26.95 -32.30
N GLY A 74 6.91 26.24 -33.19
CA GLY A 74 6.69 26.31 -34.63
C GLY A 74 5.26 26.00 -35.04
N VAL A 75 4.69 26.76 -35.97
CA VAL A 75 3.31 26.59 -36.44
C VAL A 75 3.06 25.26 -37.14
N ASP A 76 4.12 24.67 -37.72
CA ASP A 76 4.11 23.36 -38.38
C ASP A 76 4.79 22.26 -37.52
N PHE A 77 4.88 22.46 -36.21
CA PHE A 77 5.47 21.47 -35.32
C PHE A 77 4.61 20.23 -35.22
N TYR A 78 3.31 20.40 -34.99
CA TYR A 78 2.35 19.28 -34.89
C TYR A 78 1.71 19.00 -36.26
N PRO A 79 1.29 17.75 -36.54
CA PRO A 79 0.45 17.48 -37.70
C PRO A 79 -0.92 18.18 -37.53
N TYR A 80 -1.47 18.72 -38.57
CA TYR A 80 -2.79 19.35 -38.59
C TYR A 80 -3.49 19.08 -39.92
N LYS A 81 -4.81 19.16 -39.91
CA LYS A 81 -5.65 18.74 -41.04
C LYS A 81 -5.26 19.45 -42.36
N ASN A 82 -5.15 20.75 -42.32
CA ASN A 82 -4.82 21.52 -43.53
C ASN A 82 -3.43 21.19 -44.12
N ALA A 83 -2.48 20.77 -43.25
CA ALA A 83 -1.17 20.32 -43.71
C ALA A 83 -1.30 18.98 -44.49
N ILE A 84 -2.06 18.06 -43.95
CA ILE A 84 -2.30 16.77 -44.60
C ILE A 84 -3.06 16.92 -45.91
N ASP A 85 -4.10 17.75 -45.93
CA ASP A 85 -4.92 17.99 -47.13
C ASP A 85 -4.13 18.65 -48.25
N ASN A 86 -3.11 19.45 -47.94
CA ASN A 86 -2.26 20.18 -48.90
C ASN A 86 -0.84 19.61 -49.04
N ASN A 87 -0.53 18.45 -48.45
CA ASN A 87 0.80 17.83 -48.46
C ASN A 87 1.91 18.75 -47.92
N ILE A 88 1.60 19.56 -46.88
CA ILE A 88 2.58 20.38 -46.18
C ILE A 88 3.30 19.46 -45.16
N GLU A 89 4.63 19.48 -45.22
CA GLU A 89 5.43 18.69 -44.29
C GLU A 89 5.41 19.34 -42.89
N THR A 90 5.05 18.56 -41.89
CA THR A 90 5.12 18.94 -40.46
C THR A 90 6.25 18.20 -39.76
N PHE A 91 6.81 18.80 -38.68
CA PHE A 91 7.92 18.19 -37.97
C PHE A 91 7.53 16.86 -37.31
N CYS A 92 6.47 16.86 -36.52
CA CYS A 92 5.86 15.63 -36.02
C CYS A 92 5.02 15.00 -37.12
N LYS A 93 5.07 13.69 -37.21
CA LYS A 93 4.39 12.88 -38.24
C LYS A 93 3.15 12.18 -37.67
N ALA A 94 2.28 11.76 -38.55
CA ALA A 94 1.17 10.91 -38.17
C ALA A 94 1.69 9.64 -37.47
N GLY A 95 1.05 9.23 -36.38
CA GLY A 95 1.46 8.08 -35.57
C GLY A 95 2.47 8.38 -34.47
N ASP A 96 3.08 9.55 -34.44
CA ASP A 96 4.08 9.93 -33.45
C ASP A 96 3.50 9.91 -32.01
N LEU A 97 4.35 9.52 -31.07
CA LEU A 97 4.15 9.81 -29.65
C LEU A 97 4.86 11.12 -29.31
N ILE A 98 4.09 12.18 -29.08
CA ILE A 98 4.60 13.52 -28.83
C ILE A 98 4.55 13.79 -27.33
N ILE A 99 5.68 14.15 -26.72
CA ILE A 99 5.84 14.34 -25.27
C ILE A 99 6.41 15.72 -25.00
N ILE A 100 5.65 16.59 -24.36
CA ILE A 100 6.04 17.97 -24.09
C ILE A 100 6.16 18.21 -22.58
N ASP A 101 7.35 18.52 -22.13
CA ASP A 101 7.62 18.97 -20.75
C ASP A 101 7.42 20.49 -20.63
N GLU A 102 7.04 20.94 -19.41
CA GLU A 102 6.72 22.35 -19.13
C GLU A 102 5.72 22.94 -20.16
N VAL A 103 4.64 22.18 -20.44
CA VAL A 103 3.67 22.47 -21.50
C VAL A 103 3.00 23.85 -21.38
N TRP A 104 3.03 24.46 -20.20
CA TRP A 104 2.56 25.85 -19.98
C TRP A 104 3.28 26.89 -20.85
N ARG A 105 4.49 26.60 -21.32
CA ARG A 105 5.25 27.48 -22.26
C ARG A 105 4.61 27.57 -23.63
N PHE A 106 3.91 26.51 -24.05
CA PHE A 106 3.38 26.35 -25.41
C PHE A 106 1.87 26.60 -25.46
N PHE A 107 1.18 26.32 -24.32
CA PHE A 107 -0.26 26.46 -24.18
C PHE A 107 -0.63 27.25 -22.92
N PRO A 108 -0.15 28.51 -22.78
CA PRO A 108 -0.41 29.33 -21.59
C PRO A 108 -1.87 29.81 -21.59
N LYS A 109 -2.51 29.82 -20.41
CA LYS A 109 -3.94 30.08 -20.20
C LYS A 109 -4.45 31.38 -20.81
N LYS A 110 -3.61 32.42 -20.91
CA LYS A 110 -4.02 33.77 -21.31
C LYS A 110 -3.84 34.06 -22.79
N GLU A 111 -3.22 33.20 -23.54
CA GLU A 111 -2.93 33.39 -24.95
C GLU A 111 -3.90 32.60 -25.81
N LYS A 112 -4.20 33.13 -27.01
CA LYS A 112 -4.98 32.38 -28.00
C LYS A 112 -4.11 31.26 -28.58
N ILE A 113 -4.66 30.06 -28.63
CA ILE A 113 -3.99 28.93 -29.28
C ILE A 113 -3.85 29.18 -30.81
N ASN A 114 -2.75 28.76 -31.35
CA ASN A 114 -2.57 28.74 -32.80
C ASN A 114 -3.57 27.78 -33.45
N ASP A 115 -4.13 28.14 -34.58
CA ASP A 115 -5.18 27.38 -35.25
C ASP A 115 -4.68 25.99 -35.73
N ASN A 116 -3.40 25.82 -36.10
CA ASN A 116 -2.79 24.54 -36.45
C ASN A 116 -2.64 23.66 -35.21
N HIS A 117 -2.17 24.23 -34.08
CA HIS A 117 -2.07 23.53 -32.83
C HIS A 117 -3.46 23.10 -32.28
N PHE A 118 -4.47 23.96 -32.50
CA PHE A 118 -5.85 23.62 -32.16
C PHE A 118 -6.40 22.47 -33.00
N SER A 119 -6.12 22.46 -34.32
CA SER A 119 -6.46 21.33 -35.17
C SER A 119 -5.81 20.04 -34.67
N PHE A 120 -4.51 20.08 -34.33
CA PHE A 120 -3.85 18.90 -33.71
C PHE A 120 -4.56 18.42 -32.47
N LEU A 121 -4.80 19.29 -31.49
CA LEU A 121 -5.47 18.90 -30.25
C LEU A 121 -6.86 18.31 -30.49
N SER A 122 -7.56 18.76 -31.50
CA SER A 122 -8.94 18.33 -31.81
C SER A 122 -8.99 17.04 -32.61
N GLU A 123 -8.00 16.82 -33.48
CA GLU A 123 -8.02 15.77 -34.52
C GLU A 123 -6.84 14.78 -34.43
N HIS A 124 -5.99 14.85 -33.38
CA HIS A 124 -4.77 14.02 -33.24
C HIS A 124 -5.01 12.52 -33.44
N ARG A 125 -6.22 12.02 -33.16
CA ARG A 125 -6.62 10.63 -33.39
C ARG A 125 -6.80 10.27 -34.86
N HIS A 126 -7.00 11.24 -35.72
CA HIS A 126 -7.14 11.04 -37.17
C HIS A 126 -5.79 11.01 -37.86
N PHE A 127 -4.72 11.50 -37.24
CA PHE A 127 -3.39 11.48 -37.79
C PHE A 127 -2.72 10.13 -37.50
N THR A 128 -3.00 9.16 -38.37
CA THR A 128 -2.53 7.78 -38.25
C THR A 128 -1.41 7.47 -39.21
N ASP A 129 -0.45 6.65 -38.74
CA ASP A 129 0.58 6.09 -39.60
C ASP A 129 0.04 4.98 -40.53
N SER A 130 0.91 4.38 -41.32
CA SER A 130 0.61 3.29 -42.25
C SER A 130 0.07 2.02 -41.51
N ASN A 131 0.35 1.88 -40.23
CA ASN A 131 -0.12 0.77 -39.38
C ASN A 131 -1.44 1.09 -38.68
N GLY A 132 -2.02 2.26 -38.89
CA GLY A 132 -3.24 2.73 -38.24
C GLY A 132 -3.02 3.23 -36.80
N ILE A 133 -1.77 3.47 -36.39
CA ILE A 133 -1.44 4.03 -35.07
C ILE A 133 -1.65 5.54 -35.12
N SER A 134 -2.50 6.07 -34.24
CA SER A 134 -2.76 7.51 -34.14
C SER A 134 -1.68 8.23 -33.35
N CYS A 135 -1.58 9.55 -33.54
CA CYS A 135 -0.77 10.38 -32.66
C CYS A 135 -1.29 10.34 -31.22
N ASP A 136 -0.35 10.23 -30.29
CA ASP A 136 -0.61 10.42 -28.86
C ASP A 136 0.12 11.67 -28.37
N PHE A 137 -0.52 12.37 -27.43
CA PHE A 137 0.05 13.58 -26.85
C PHE A 137 0.17 13.46 -25.34
N VAL A 138 1.39 13.45 -24.82
CA VAL A 138 1.72 13.36 -23.40
C VAL A 138 2.29 14.70 -22.94
N ILE A 139 1.63 15.30 -21.95
CA ILE A 139 2.03 16.59 -21.42
C ILE A 139 2.51 16.48 -19.98
N LEU A 140 3.60 17.17 -19.66
CA LEU A 140 4.09 17.29 -18.30
C LEU A 140 3.93 18.74 -17.85
N ASN A 141 3.36 18.91 -16.65
CA ASN A 141 3.19 20.23 -16.03
C ASN A 141 3.16 20.15 -14.50
N GLN A 142 3.27 21.29 -13.81
CA GLN A 142 3.12 21.30 -12.36
C GLN A 142 1.67 21.03 -11.95
N ASP A 143 0.74 21.72 -12.58
CA ASP A 143 -0.71 21.56 -12.45
C ASP A 143 -1.41 21.95 -13.78
N LEU A 144 -2.71 21.77 -13.87
CA LEU A 144 -3.47 22.05 -15.09
C LEU A 144 -4.14 23.45 -15.10
N THR A 145 -4.00 24.21 -14.01
CA THR A 145 -4.79 25.47 -13.82
C THR A 145 -4.23 26.64 -14.61
N ASN A 146 -2.96 26.58 -15.01
CA ASN A 146 -2.28 27.59 -15.80
C ASN A 146 -2.23 27.30 -17.31
N LEU A 147 -2.91 26.23 -17.75
CA LEU A 147 -2.99 25.82 -19.15
C LEU A 147 -4.24 26.35 -19.83
N GLN A 148 -4.21 26.43 -21.15
CA GLN A 148 -5.37 26.77 -21.98
C GLN A 148 -6.50 25.76 -21.78
N LYS A 149 -7.73 26.28 -21.74
CA LYS A 149 -8.93 25.51 -21.51
C LYS A 149 -9.14 24.42 -22.56
N GLU A 150 -8.87 24.74 -23.80
CA GLU A 150 -9.01 23.89 -24.97
C GLU A 150 -8.14 22.62 -24.85
N LEU A 151 -6.92 22.74 -24.35
CA LEU A 151 -6.03 21.61 -24.05
C LEU A 151 -6.56 20.82 -22.85
N VAL A 152 -6.88 21.52 -21.75
CA VAL A 152 -7.31 20.88 -20.49
C VAL A 152 -8.57 20.04 -20.67
N GLU A 153 -9.55 20.52 -21.45
CA GLU A 153 -10.82 19.81 -21.69
C GLU A 153 -10.64 18.51 -22.50
N ARG A 154 -9.54 18.37 -23.21
CA ARG A 154 -9.22 17.18 -24.05
C ARG A 154 -8.35 16.15 -23.33
N ILE A 155 -7.93 16.42 -22.09
CA ILE A 155 -7.17 15.46 -21.29
C ILE A 155 -8.09 14.31 -20.88
N GLU A 156 -7.75 13.09 -21.28
CA GLU A 156 -8.50 11.88 -20.95
C GLU A 156 -8.01 11.20 -19.68
N THR A 157 -6.71 11.31 -19.41
CA THR A 157 -6.13 10.71 -18.21
C THR A 157 -5.11 11.65 -17.58
N THR A 158 -5.21 11.82 -16.28
CA THR A 158 -4.23 12.59 -15.50
C THR A 158 -3.50 11.69 -14.51
N PHE A 159 -2.17 11.66 -14.60
CA PHE A 159 -1.27 10.99 -13.68
C PHE A 159 -0.68 12.02 -12.71
N LYS A 160 -1.06 11.95 -11.43
CA LYS A 160 -0.55 12.87 -10.41
C LYS A 160 0.57 12.23 -9.62
N MET A 161 1.75 12.85 -9.74
CA MET A 161 2.97 12.39 -9.07
C MET A 161 3.09 12.98 -7.68
N THR A 162 3.43 12.13 -6.69
CA THR A 162 3.67 12.55 -5.31
C THR A 162 4.88 11.83 -4.75
N LYS A 163 5.92 12.58 -4.36
CA LYS A 163 7.10 12.03 -3.69
C LYS A 163 6.78 11.69 -2.24
N LEU A 164 7.11 10.49 -1.78
CA LEU A 164 6.73 9.99 -0.45
C LEU A 164 7.75 10.36 0.66
N VAL A 165 8.43 11.48 0.51
CA VAL A 165 9.43 11.97 1.49
C VAL A 165 8.78 12.24 2.85
N ALA A 166 7.56 12.79 2.88
CA ALA A 166 6.82 13.05 4.11
C ALA A 166 6.55 11.78 4.93
N ALA A 167 6.42 10.63 4.26
CA ALA A 167 6.29 9.32 4.91
C ALA A 167 7.65 8.66 5.24
N GLY A 168 8.78 9.35 5.07
CA GLY A 168 10.12 8.81 5.28
C GLY A 168 10.65 7.92 4.15
N LEU A 169 9.87 7.72 3.08
CA LEU A 169 10.18 6.84 1.96
C LEU A 169 10.86 7.62 0.83
N LYS A 170 12.13 7.99 1.00
CA LYS A 170 12.88 8.82 0.04
C LYS A 170 13.03 8.20 -1.36
N ASN A 171 13.00 6.86 -1.46
CA ASN A 171 13.20 6.13 -2.71
C ASN A 171 11.88 5.68 -3.36
N ARG A 172 10.74 6.23 -2.91
CA ARG A 172 9.42 5.89 -3.43
C ARG A 172 8.61 7.12 -3.79
N TYR A 173 7.75 6.94 -4.77
CA TYR A 173 6.76 7.93 -5.19
C TYR A 173 5.41 7.24 -5.41
N ARG A 174 4.37 8.03 -5.45
CA ARG A 174 3.01 7.56 -5.73
C ARG A 174 2.52 8.20 -7.01
N VAL A 175 1.89 7.39 -7.83
CA VAL A 175 1.19 7.78 -9.06
C VAL A 175 -0.29 7.58 -8.81
N ASP A 176 -1.04 8.66 -8.70
CA ASP A 176 -2.50 8.64 -8.64
C ASP A 176 -3.05 8.90 -10.04
N VAL A 177 -3.87 7.98 -10.54
CA VAL A 177 -4.47 8.04 -11.88
C VAL A 177 -5.90 8.53 -11.78
N PHE A 178 -6.24 9.52 -12.61
CA PHE A 178 -7.56 10.12 -12.65
C PHE A 178 -8.13 10.07 -14.08
N SER A 179 -9.42 9.80 -14.21
CA SER A 179 -10.14 9.96 -15.46
C SER A 179 -10.41 11.44 -15.72
N GLY A 180 -10.00 11.92 -16.90
CA GLY A 180 -10.10 13.33 -17.29
C GLY A 180 -9.09 14.24 -16.59
N ASN A 181 -9.42 15.52 -16.56
CA ASN A 181 -8.56 16.62 -16.11
C ASN A 181 -8.69 16.98 -14.62
N LYS A 182 -9.62 16.35 -13.88
CA LYS A 182 -9.91 16.71 -12.49
C LYS A 182 -9.33 15.69 -11.52
N CYS A 183 -8.36 16.13 -10.69
CA CYS A 183 -7.73 15.29 -9.68
C CYS A 183 -8.57 15.17 -8.38
N TRP A 184 -9.87 14.92 -8.50
CA TRP A 184 -10.78 14.74 -7.37
C TRP A 184 -10.85 13.26 -6.96
N LYS A 185 -11.25 13.02 -5.70
CA LYS A 185 -11.39 11.64 -5.17
C LYS A 185 -12.31 10.76 -6.03
N THR A 186 -13.40 11.35 -6.53
CA THR A 186 -14.39 10.66 -7.36
C THR A 186 -13.90 10.33 -8.77
N ALA A 187 -12.93 11.05 -9.30
CA ALA A 187 -12.33 10.81 -10.61
C ALA A 187 -11.10 9.88 -10.54
N LYS A 188 -10.67 9.52 -9.32
CA LYS A 188 -9.49 8.66 -9.13
C LYS A 188 -9.84 7.22 -9.47
N THR A 189 -9.13 6.66 -10.45
CA THR A 189 -9.32 5.29 -10.94
C THR A 189 -8.32 4.30 -10.34
N ALA A 190 -7.07 4.74 -10.09
CA ALA A 190 -6.02 3.90 -9.57
C ALA A 190 -5.00 4.68 -8.73
N SER A 191 -4.18 3.97 -7.96
CA SER A 191 -3.07 4.52 -7.20
C SER A 191 -1.97 3.48 -7.08
N TYR A 192 -0.79 3.82 -7.57
CA TYR A 192 0.38 2.95 -7.55
C TYR A 192 1.46 3.56 -6.67
N GLN A 193 2.15 2.72 -5.89
CA GLN A 193 3.36 3.11 -5.19
C GLN A 193 4.54 2.46 -5.88
N GLU A 194 5.41 3.29 -6.42
CA GLU A 194 6.56 2.85 -7.20
C GLU A 194 7.87 3.15 -6.48
N LYS A 195 8.89 2.39 -6.82
CA LYS A 195 10.26 2.61 -6.36
C LYS A 195 11.07 3.19 -7.51
N TYR A 196 11.91 4.18 -7.22
CA TYR A 196 12.86 4.67 -8.21
C TYR A 196 13.88 3.59 -8.57
N ASP A 197 13.99 3.27 -9.86
CA ASP A 197 15.07 2.45 -10.41
C ASP A 197 16.24 3.38 -10.76
N LYS A 198 17.41 3.08 -10.20
CA LYS A 198 18.61 3.87 -10.44
C LYS A 198 19.10 3.81 -11.89
N ALA A 199 18.74 2.76 -12.62
CA ALA A 199 19.11 2.58 -14.02
C ALA A 199 18.41 3.58 -14.98
N ILE A 200 17.29 4.17 -14.54
CA ILE A 200 16.56 5.15 -15.37
C ILE A 200 17.17 6.55 -15.29
N PHE A 201 17.78 6.93 -14.15
CA PHE A 201 18.29 8.28 -13.95
C PHE A 201 19.35 8.72 -14.98
N PRO A 202 20.27 7.87 -15.47
CA PRO A 202 21.24 8.26 -16.48
C PRO A 202 20.64 8.51 -17.86
N LEU A 203 19.40 8.07 -18.12
CA LEU A 203 18.76 8.13 -19.44
C LEU A 203 18.28 9.54 -19.80
N TYR A 204 18.19 10.44 -18.81
CA TYR A 204 17.76 11.83 -18.98
C TYR A 204 18.36 12.73 -17.89
N LYS A 205 18.26 14.05 -18.05
CA LYS A 205 18.70 15.01 -17.03
C LYS A 205 17.49 15.72 -16.41
N SER A 206 17.38 15.67 -15.07
CA SER A 206 16.32 16.38 -14.34
C SER A 206 16.62 17.84 -14.05
N TYR A 207 17.89 18.24 -14.21
CA TYR A 207 18.40 19.58 -13.91
C TYR A 207 19.28 20.05 -15.08
N GLU A 208 19.22 21.33 -15.39
CA GLU A 208 20.07 21.95 -16.41
C GLU A 208 21.56 21.91 -16.04
N THR A 209 21.87 21.73 -14.76
CA THR A 209 23.23 21.59 -14.24
C THR A 209 23.53 20.14 -13.88
N ASP A 210 24.70 19.64 -14.30
CA ASP A 210 25.15 18.25 -14.08
C ASP A 210 25.22 17.83 -12.60
N ASN A 211 25.25 18.79 -11.66
CA ASN A 211 25.34 18.58 -10.21
C ASN A 211 24.11 19.10 -9.44
N GLY A 212 22.99 19.32 -10.09
CA GLY A 212 21.77 19.78 -9.43
C GLY A 212 21.32 18.79 -8.32
N ARG A 213 21.31 19.25 -7.04
CA ARG A 213 20.85 18.48 -5.89
C ARG A 213 19.79 19.27 -5.13
N GLU A 214 18.67 18.63 -4.85
CA GLU A 214 17.72 19.18 -3.88
C GLU A 214 18.29 19.06 -2.46
N LEU A 215 18.56 20.16 -1.82
CA LEU A 215 18.88 20.20 -0.40
C LEU A 215 17.57 20.26 0.40
N VAL A 216 17.44 19.35 1.37
CA VAL A 216 16.33 19.39 2.30
C VAL A 216 16.49 20.60 3.20
N THR A 217 15.80 21.69 2.89
CA THR A 217 15.87 22.97 3.62
C THR A 217 15.25 22.87 5.02
N ASP A 218 14.20 22.06 5.17
CA ASP A 218 13.50 21.90 6.46
C ASP A 218 13.26 20.41 6.79
N LYS A 219 13.88 19.95 7.87
CA LYS A 219 13.75 18.57 8.38
C LYS A 219 12.31 18.24 8.85
N ARG A 220 11.47 19.24 9.10
CA ARG A 220 10.05 19.06 9.49
C ARG A 220 9.17 18.52 8.38
N GLN A 221 9.64 18.56 7.13
CA GLN A 221 8.95 17.93 5.98
C GLN A 221 8.78 16.41 6.15
N ASN A 222 9.60 15.76 6.98
CA ASN A 222 9.48 14.34 7.27
C ASN A 222 8.62 14.12 8.53
N ALA A 223 7.43 13.54 8.36
CA ALA A 223 6.51 13.26 9.45
C ALA A 223 7.12 12.35 10.53
N LEU A 224 8.03 11.43 10.16
CA LEU A 224 8.71 10.55 11.12
C LEU A 224 9.66 11.30 12.07
N ASN A 225 10.03 12.55 11.74
CA ASN A 225 10.81 13.38 12.64
C ASN A 225 10.00 14.04 13.76
N LYS A 226 8.66 13.98 13.68
CA LYS A 226 7.80 14.48 14.77
C LYS A 226 8.05 13.67 16.04
N SER A 227 8.36 14.36 17.15
CA SER A 227 8.60 13.73 18.45
C SER A 227 7.44 12.85 18.88
N SER A 228 6.19 13.26 18.63
CA SER A 228 5.00 12.48 18.97
C SER A 228 4.96 11.09 18.29
N ILE A 229 5.41 10.98 17.04
CA ILE A 229 5.49 9.68 16.35
C ILE A 229 6.57 8.80 16.96
N LYS A 230 7.71 9.38 17.36
CA LYS A 230 8.78 8.65 18.04
C LYS A 230 8.31 8.11 19.40
N TYR A 231 7.62 8.94 20.19
CA TYR A 231 7.03 8.49 21.46
C TYR A 231 5.97 7.41 21.27
N PHE A 232 5.12 7.55 20.25
CA PHE A 232 4.13 6.52 19.92
C PHE A 232 4.78 5.20 19.49
N ALA A 233 5.85 5.24 18.70
CA ALA A 233 6.60 4.06 18.30
C ALA A 233 7.25 3.34 19.49
N VAL A 234 7.86 4.11 20.42
CA VAL A 234 8.43 3.56 21.68
C VAL A 234 7.32 2.94 22.52
N PHE A 235 6.17 3.62 22.69
CA PHE A 235 5.04 3.11 23.44
C PHE A 235 4.47 1.81 22.84
N ALA A 236 4.34 1.74 21.50
CA ALA A 236 3.92 0.54 20.81
C ALA A 236 4.89 -0.64 21.03
N LEU A 237 6.21 -0.38 20.97
CA LEU A 237 7.23 -1.38 21.28
C LEU A 237 7.15 -1.89 22.72
N LEU A 238 6.88 -1.01 23.68
CA LEU A 238 6.69 -1.40 25.08
C LEU A 238 5.44 -2.30 25.26
N ILE A 239 4.34 -1.98 24.57
CA ILE A 239 3.13 -2.84 24.60
C ILE A 239 3.44 -4.22 24.02
N VAL A 240 4.10 -4.28 22.87
CA VAL A 240 4.48 -5.55 22.24
C VAL A 240 5.43 -6.35 23.17
N GLY A 241 6.43 -5.70 23.75
CA GLY A 241 7.38 -6.30 24.69
C GLY A 241 6.65 -6.85 25.94
N PHE A 242 5.72 -6.06 26.50
CA PHE A 242 4.91 -6.48 27.65
C PHE A 242 4.00 -7.67 27.31
N SER A 243 3.35 -7.65 26.13
CA SER A 243 2.52 -8.75 25.65
C SER A 243 3.33 -10.03 25.48
N LEU A 244 4.52 -9.93 24.89
CA LEU A 244 5.43 -11.05 24.71
C LEU A 244 5.93 -11.61 26.05
N TYR A 245 6.29 -10.71 26.98
CA TYR A 245 6.64 -11.10 28.36
C TYR A 245 5.51 -11.87 29.06
N LYS A 246 4.27 -11.38 28.96
CA LYS A 246 3.09 -12.08 29.52
C LYS A 246 2.86 -13.42 28.85
N LEU A 247 3.05 -13.51 27.55
CA LEU A 247 2.93 -14.76 26.79
C LEU A 247 3.97 -15.79 27.26
N ILE A 248 5.24 -15.38 27.34
CA ILE A 248 6.32 -16.26 27.81
C ILE A 248 6.01 -16.74 29.24
N ARG A 249 5.63 -15.83 30.14
CA ARG A 249 5.31 -16.16 31.53
C ARG A 249 4.09 -17.09 31.64
N PHE A 250 3.14 -17.00 30.71
CA PHE A 250 1.99 -17.91 30.65
C PHE A 250 2.38 -19.34 30.32
N PHE A 251 3.38 -19.51 29.42
CA PHE A 251 3.88 -20.84 29.05
C PHE A 251 5.02 -21.36 29.92
N THR A 252 5.62 -20.52 30.79
CA THR A 252 6.66 -20.94 31.71
C THR A 252 5.99 -21.28 33.06
N PRO A 253 6.01 -22.54 33.50
CA PRO A 253 5.45 -22.89 34.83
C PRO A 253 6.20 -22.11 35.92
N PRO A 254 5.51 -21.64 36.97
CA PRO A 254 6.21 -21.04 38.12
C PRO A 254 7.14 -22.08 38.73
N GLU A 255 8.41 -21.73 38.92
CA GLU A 255 9.32 -22.53 39.74
C GLU A 255 8.66 -22.73 41.10
N GLN A 256 8.31 -23.98 41.37
CA GLN A 256 7.86 -24.35 42.71
C GLN A 256 9.08 -24.24 43.64
N ASN A 257 9.15 -23.16 44.42
CA ASN A 257 10.02 -23.10 45.58
C ASN A 257 9.60 -24.21 46.48
N ALA A 258 10.29 -25.34 46.44
CA ALA A 258 10.19 -26.36 47.42
C ALA A 258 10.52 -25.77 48.80
N PRO A 259 9.67 -25.92 49.83
CA PRO A 259 10.00 -25.44 51.15
C PRO A 259 11.26 -26.19 51.61
N LYS A 260 12.28 -25.40 52.06
CA LYS A 260 13.45 -25.91 52.76
C LYS A 260 12.98 -26.61 54.01
N VAL A 261 13.04 -27.92 54.01
CA VAL A 261 12.84 -28.71 55.23
C VAL A 261 14.12 -28.54 56.07
N GLU A 262 14.08 -27.68 57.06
CA GLU A 262 15.03 -27.73 58.18
C GLU A 262 14.78 -28.98 58.99
N GLN A 263 15.73 -29.92 58.92
CA GLN A 263 15.77 -31.07 59.82
C GLN A 263 16.15 -30.59 61.22
N THR A 264 15.19 -30.46 62.10
CA THR A 264 15.43 -30.47 63.53
C THR A 264 15.10 -31.85 64.07
N LEU A 265 16.14 -32.57 64.48
CA LEU A 265 16.08 -33.76 65.28
C LEU A 265 15.61 -33.37 66.69
N SER A 266 14.48 -33.91 67.12
CA SER A 266 14.30 -34.30 68.57
C SER A 266 13.08 -35.13 68.75
N GLU A 267 13.33 -36.33 69.30
CA GLU A 267 12.68 -37.13 70.35
C GLU A 267 11.17 -37.38 70.29
N ASN A 268 10.97 -38.67 70.22
CA ASN A 268 9.80 -39.48 70.65
C ASN A 268 8.90 -38.85 71.72
N LYS A 269 7.63 -38.78 71.40
CA LYS A 269 6.58 -39.21 72.37
C LYS A 269 5.39 -39.71 71.52
N GLU A 270 5.03 -40.99 71.83
CA GLU A 270 3.77 -41.61 71.50
C GLU A 270 2.61 -40.76 72.03
N VAL A 271 1.67 -40.42 71.16
CA VAL A 271 0.29 -40.06 71.58
C VAL A 271 -0.67 -40.57 70.49
N GLU A 272 -1.64 -41.28 70.99
CA GLU A 272 -2.78 -41.95 70.38
C GLU A 272 -3.42 -41.39 69.16
N ALA A 273 -3.86 -42.33 68.33
CA ALA A 273 -4.65 -42.10 67.10
C ALA A 273 -6.05 -41.54 67.47
N ILE A 274 -6.34 -40.32 66.92
CA ILE A 274 -7.68 -39.79 66.77
C ILE A 274 -8.08 -39.88 65.29
N PRO A 275 -9.24 -40.46 64.96
CA PRO A 275 -9.60 -40.71 63.57
C PRO A 275 -9.97 -39.40 62.87
N LEU A 276 -9.26 -39.08 61.79
CA LEU A 276 -9.56 -37.95 60.90
C LEU A 276 -10.82 -38.29 60.10
N ASN A 277 -11.86 -37.55 60.41
CA ASN A 277 -13.15 -37.66 59.78
C ASN A 277 -13.23 -36.91 58.44
N ASN A 278 -13.63 -37.65 57.42
CA ASN A 278 -14.48 -37.29 56.31
C ASN A 278 -14.14 -35.97 55.49
N GLN A 279 -13.28 -36.09 54.57
CA GLN A 279 -13.51 -35.45 53.27
C GLN A 279 -14.37 -36.40 52.42
N PRO A 280 -15.44 -35.91 51.75
CA PRO A 280 -16.17 -36.74 50.82
C PRO A 280 -15.31 -37.05 49.60
N GLN A 281 -14.73 -38.22 49.56
CA GLN A 281 -14.25 -38.82 48.32
C GLN A 281 -15.46 -38.93 47.39
N LEU A 282 -15.45 -38.19 46.28
CA LEU A 282 -16.35 -38.38 45.16
C LEU A 282 -16.28 -39.86 44.75
N GLN A 283 -17.30 -40.62 45.10
CA GLN A 283 -17.39 -42.01 44.69
C GLN A 283 -17.48 -42.07 43.18
N MET A 284 -16.54 -42.76 42.52
CA MET A 284 -16.47 -42.98 41.08
C MET A 284 -17.67 -43.74 40.49
N THR A 285 -18.72 -43.98 41.25
CA THR A 285 -19.86 -44.83 40.90
C THR A 285 -21.13 -44.06 40.53
N SER A 286 -21.17 -42.72 40.71
CA SER A 286 -22.36 -41.96 40.32
C SER A 286 -22.42 -41.74 38.80
N PRO A 287 -23.59 -41.99 38.17
CA PRO A 287 -23.73 -41.79 36.70
C PRO A 287 -23.57 -40.33 36.32
N LEU A 288 -23.13 -40.07 35.09
CA LEU A 288 -23.10 -38.72 34.52
C LEU A 288 -24.53 -38.19 34.36
N SER A 289 -24.71 -36.91 34.67
CA SER A 289 -26.00 -36.25 34.53
C SER A 289 -26.42 -36.23 33.06
N THR A 290 -27.67 -36.64 32.83
CA THR A 290 -28.31 -36.55 31.51
C THR A 290 -29.03 -35.20 31.30
N GLN A 291 -29.20 -34.44 32.38
CA GLN A 291 -29.93 -33.17 32.36
C GLN A 291 -29.01 -31.95 32.36
N TRP A 292 -28.01 -31.91 33.23
CA TRP A 292 -27.20 -30.73 33.47
C TRP A 292 -25.78 -30.88 32.92
N ARG A 293 -25.24 -29.78 32.37
CA ARG A 293 -23.83 -29.64 31.99
C ARG A 293 -23.27 -28.31 32.47
N ILE A 294 -21.96 -28.24 32.72
CA ILE A 294 -21.28 -27.00 33.07
C ILE A 294 -21.10 -26.19 31.77
N THR A 295 -21.50 -24.92 31.79
CA THR A 295 -21.34 -24.00 30.65
C THR A 295 -20.41 -22.85 30.95
N GLY A 296 -20.10 -22.57 32.22
CA GLY A 296 -19.19 -21.51 32.59
C GLY A 296 -19.10 -21.27 34.07
N GLU A 297 -18.31 -20.30 34.49
CA GLU A 297 -18.18 -19.81 35.84
C GLU A 297 -18.50 -18.31 35.89
N LEU A 298 -19.13 -17.86 36.98
CA LEU A 298 -19.51 -16.47 37.23
C LEU A 298 -19.02 -16.04 38.60
N GLN A 299 -18.42 -14.85 38.69
CA GLN A 299 -18.12 -14.23 39.99
C GLN A 299 -19.05 -13.04 40.23
N LYS A 300 -19.80 -13.04 41.29
CA LYS A 300 -20.73 -11.97 41.69
C LYS A 300 -20.59 -11.66 43.15
N SER A 301 -20.40 -10.39 43.51
CA SER A 301 -20.29 -9.93 44.92
C SER A 301 -19.26 -10.68 45.74
N GLY A 302 -18.09 -11.01 45.16
CA GLY A 302 -17.01 -11.75 45.84
C GLY A 302 -17.24 -13.26 45.99
N LYS A 303 -18.35 -13.80 45.50
CA LYS A 303 -18.66 -15.25 45.52
C LYS A 303 -18.56 -15.81 44.09
N ALA A 304 -17.97 -17.00 43.98
CA ALA A 304 -17.85 -17.71 42.71
C ALA A 304 -18.97 -18.74 42.55
N PHE A 305 -19.55 -18.81 41.38
CA PHE A 305 -20.63 -19.72 41.00
C PHE A 305 -20.29 -20.45 39.71
N VAL A 306 -20.79 -21.67 39.57
CA VAL A 306 -20.76 -22.45 38.34
C VAL A 306 -22.13 -22.36 37.69
N ILE A 307 -22.14 -22.11 36.39
CA ILE A 307 -23.34 -22.00 35.57
C ILE A 307 -23.60 -23.37 34.94
N LEU A 308 -24.74 -23.94 35.25
CA LEU A 308 -25.24 -25.17 34.63
C LEU A 308 -26.33 -24.83 33.61
N ALA A 309 -26.36 -25.54 32.51
CA ALA A 309 -27.45 -25.46 31.53
C ALA A 309 -28.07 -26.84 31.29
N ASP A 310 -29.39 -26.86 31.14
CA ASP A 310 -30.10 -28.07 30.72
C ASP A 310 -30.27 -28.10 29.15
N ASN A 311 -30.87 -29.16 28.66
CA ASN A 311 -31.11 -29.37 27.20
C ASN A 311 -32.19 -28.43 26.61
N GLN A 312 -32.91 -27.69 27.47
CA GLN A 312 -33.94 -26.72 27.08
C GLN A 312 -33.42 -25.27 27.11
N GLY A 313 -32.17 -25.08 27.57
CA GLY A 313 -31.55 -23.76 27.71
C GLY A 313 -31.81 -23.07 29.04
N ASN A 314 -32.43 -23.73 30.02
CA ASN A 314 -32.58 -23.17 31.35
C ASN A 314 -31.23 -23.17 32.07
N LEU A 315 -30.97 -22.09 32.82
CA LEU A 315 -29.72 -21.91 33.55
C LEU A 315 -29.93 -22.06 35.04
N ARG A 316 -29.01 -22.78 35.73
CA ARG A 316 -28.96 -22.93 37.17
C ARG A 316 -27.57 -22.47 37.66
N LEU A 317 -27.56 -21.73 38.75
CA LEU A 317 -26.33 -21.28 39.39
C LEU A 317 -26.08 -22.10 40.66
N GLU A 318 -24.93 -22.72 40.75
CA GLU A 318 -24.49 -23.49 41.91
C GLU A 318 -23.22 -22.87 42.50
N PRO A 319 -23.05 -22.90 43.85
CA PRO A 319 -21.82 -22.42 44.47
C PRO A 319 -20.60 -23.18 43.94
N ARG A 320 -19.51 -22.45 43.68
CA ARG A 320 -18.25 -23.04 43.18
C ARG A 320 -17.68 -24.10 44.15
N SER A 321 -18.00 -23.99 45.45
CA SER A 321 -17.60 -24.95 46.51
C SER A 321 -18.14 -26.37 46.29
N ASN A 322 -19.20 -26.54 45.51
CA ASN A 322 -19.81 -27.84 45.21
C ASN A 322 -19.07 -28.60 44.09
N PHE A 323 -18.00 -27.99 43.52
CA PHE A 323 -17.25 -28.53 42.39
C PHE A 323 -15.77 -28.61 42.73
N ASN A 324 -15.14 -29.72 42.33
CA ASN A 324 -13.72 -29.97 42.49
C ASN A 324 -13.09 -30.24 41.14
N PHE A 325 -11.78 -30.03 41.04
CA PHE A 325 -11.02 -30.42 39.83
C PHE A 325 -10.65 -31.90 39.93
N THR A 326 -11.09 -32.68 38.94
CA THR A 326 -10.64 -34.06 38.71
C THR A 326 -9.71 -34.04 37.51
N GLY A 327 -8.41 -33.96 37.76
CA GLY A 327 -7.43 -33.68 36.74
C GLY A 327 -7.59 -32.25 36.20
N ARG A 328 -7.91 -32.11 34.89
CA ARG A 328 -8.15 -30.82 34.22
C ARG A 328 -9.62 -30.43 34.09
N MET A 329 -10.54 -31.30 34.55
CA MET A 329 -11.98 -31.07 34.45
C MET A 329 -12.56 -30.61 35.75
N LEU A 330 -13.46 -29.64 35.68
CA LEU A 330 -14.32 -29.27 36.79
C LEU A 330 -15.48 -30.26 36.86
N GLU A 331 -15.69 -30.84 38.02
CA GLU A 331 -16.74 -31.84 38.25
C GLU A 331 -17.40 -31.61 39.60
N GLY A 332 -18.70 -31.80 39.64
CA GLY A 332 -19.50 -31.69 40.88
C GLY A 332 -20.60 -32.73 40.92
N LEU A 333 -21.18 -32.93 42.09
CA LEU A 333 -22.33 -33.80 42.29
C LEU A 333 -23.58 -32.92 42.45
N ILE A 334 -24.49 -33.00 41.48
CA ILE A 334 -25.76 -32.25 41.47
C ILE A 334 -26.90 -33.28 41.31
N ASP A 335 -27.87 -33.21 42.16
CA ASP A 335 -29.04 -34.12 42.19
C ASP A 335 -28.61 -35.61 42.13
N ASN A 336 -27.56 -35.98 42.87
CA ASN A 336 -26.94 -37.33 42.93
C ASN A 336 -26.33 -37.80 41.58
N GLN A 337 -26.11 -36.90 40.63
CA GLN A 337 -25.45 -37.20 39.35
C GLN A 337 -24.19 -36.36 39.19
N ARG A 338 -23.17 -36.91 38.55
CA ARG A 338 -21.95 -36.17 38.24
C ARG A 338 -22.20 -35.19 37.10
N VAL A 339 -21.84 -33.94 37.30
CA VAL A 339 -21.96 -32.88 36.31
C VAL A 339 -20.58 -32.35 35.95
N ASN A 340 -20.27 -32.31 34.66
CA ASN A 340 -19.08 -31.72 34.09
C ASN A 340 -19.40 -31.02 32.75
N TYR A 341 -18.41 -30.63 32.00
CA TYR A 341 -18.61 -29.95 30.69
C TYR A 341 -19.23 -30.87 29.63
N TYR A 342 -19.15 -32.18 29.79
CA TYR A 342 -19.59 -33.19 28.79
C TYR A 342 -20.89 -33.92 29.25
N SER A 343 -21.40 -33.63 30.46
CA SER A 343 -22.69 -34.15 30.90
C SER A 343 -23.86 -33.47 30.19
N GLY A 344 -25.07 -33.97 30.31
CA GLY A 344 -26.28 -33.38 29.73
C GLY A 344 -26.46 -33.62 28.21
N VAL A 345 -25.63 -34.44 27.59
CA VAL A 345 -25.82 -34.85 26.17
C VAL A 345 -26.62 -36.17 26.18
N LYS A 346 -27.76 -36.22 25.49
CA LYS A 346 -28.41 -37.49 25.18
C LYS A 346 -27.49 -38.29 24.25
N GLN A 347 -27.06 -39.45 24.73
CA GLN A 347 -26.45 -40.46 23.85
C GLN A 347 -27.47 -40.98 22.85
#